data_e6e706953f691306fc8c18d62a35de00
#
_entry.id   e6e706953f691306fc8c18d62a35de00
#
_cell.length_a   1.000
_cell.length_b   1.000
_cell.length_c   1.000
_cell.angle_alpha   90.00
_cell.angle_beta   90.00
_cell.angle_gamma   90.00
#
_symmetry.space_group_name_H-M   'P 1'
#
loop_
_entity.id
_entity.type
_entity.pdbx_description
1 polymer ?
#
loop_
_entity_poly.entity_id
_entity_poly.type
_entity_poly.pdbx_seq_one_letter_code
_entity_poly.pdbx_strand_id
1 'polypeptide(L)'
;MTDQLIEDQKAVAAIDTEYQAAVEKNDAATMGRILADDFVLIGSRGKVFTKADLLEEARSGRVVYEYQTDSEQAVRVWGDTAVITALLSAKGTEDGEPFHYKLWFSDTYVRTHGEWKYVLGQAAGRLAPE
;
A
#
# COMPACT_ATOMS: atom_id res chain seq x y z
N MET A 1 -6.28 -17.53 20.04
CA MET A 1 -6.03 -16.16 19.52
C MET A 1 -6.56 -15.16 20.53
N THR A 2 -5.76 -14.19 20.90
CA THR A 2 -6.17 -13.18 21.90
C THR A 2 -7.05 -12.11 21.25
N ASP A 3 -7.86 -11.43 22.07
CA ASP A 3 -8.68 -10.33 21.60
C ASP A 3 -7.83 -9.21 21.03
N GLN A 4 -6.65 -8.93 21.65
CA GLN A 4 -5.73 -7.91 21.16
C GLN A 4 -5.19 -8.26 19.77
N LEU A 5 -4.89 -9.51 19.52
CA LEU A 5 -4.42 -9.94 18.21
C LEU A 5 -5.49 -9.72 17.15
N ILE A 6 -6.74 -10.06 17.46
CA ILE A 6 -7.85 -9.85 16.53
C ILE A 6 -8.05 -8.36 16.25
N GLU A 7 -8.00 -7.53 17.29
CA GLU A 7 -8.14 -6.07 17.14
C GLU A 7 -7.01 -5.49 16.29
N ASP A 8 -5.77 -5.93 16.52
CA ASP A 8 -4.62 -5.47 15.75
C ASP A 8 -4.74 -5.87 14.28
N GLN A 9 -5.18 -7.11 14.00
CA GLN A 9 -5.40 -7.55 12.63
C GLN A 9 -6.43 -6.68 11.91
N LYS A 10 -7.53 -6.36 12.59
CA LYS A 10 -8.58 -5.49 12.02
C LYS A 10 -8.07 -4.06 11.82
N ALA A 11 -7.33 -3.54 12.76
CA ALA A 11 -6.80 -2.17 12.69
C ALA A 11 -5.85 -2.02 11.51
N VAL A 12 -4.90 -2.97 11.35
CA VAL A 12 -3.94 -2.93 10.25
C VAL A 12 -4.63 -3.10 8.90
N ALA A 13 -5.59 -4.03 8.81
CA ALA A 13 -6.37 -4.21 7.59
C ALA A 13 -7.10 -2.93 7.17
N ALA A 14 -7.71 -2.23 8.14
CA ALA A 14 -8.43 -0.99 7.87
C ALA A 14 -7.48 0.12 7.39
N ILE A 15 -6.29 0.24 7.99
CA ILE A 15 -5.31 1.25 7.59
C ILE A 15 -4.81 0.97 6.18
N ASP A 16 -4.52 -0.29 5.86
CA ASP A 16 -4.03 -0.65 4.53
C ASP A 16 -5.09 -0.39 3.46
N THR A 17 -6.35 -0.70 3.75
CA THR A 17 -7.47 -0.41 2.85
C THR A 17 -7.60 1.11 2.63
N GLU A 18 -7.47 1.89 3.70
CA GLU A 18 -7.49 3.36 3.61
C GLU A 18 -6.33 3.86 2.76
N TYR A 19 -5.13 3.30 2.93
CA TYR A 19 -3.96 3.68 2.16
C TYR A 19 -4.16 3.39 0.66
N GLN A 20 -4.66 2.21 0.30
CA GLN A 20 -4.89 1.86 -1.10
C GLN A 20 -5.94 2.77 -1.74
N ALA A 21 -6.99 3.12 -1.00
CA ALA A 21 -7.99 4.08 -1.48
C ALA A 21 -7.39 5.47 -1.69
N ALA A 22 -6.46 5.88 -0.82
CA ALA A 22 -5.77 7.16 -0.95
C ALA A 22 -4.90 7.20 -2.20
N VAL A 23 -4.18 6.10 -2.49
CA VAL A 23 -3.36 5.98 -3.71
C VAL A 23 -4.25 6.09 -4.95
N GLU A 24 -5.38 5.41 -4.96
CA GLU A 24 -6.32 5.45 -6.08
C GLU A 24 -6.79 6.87 -6.38
N LYS A 25 -6.95 7.69 -5.34
CA LYS A 25 -7.45 9.06 -5.47
C LYS A 25 -6.34 10.12 -5.53
N ASN A 26 -5.08 9.71 -5.50
CA ASN A 26 -3.93 10.62 -5.39
C ASN A 26 -4.06 11.55 -4.17
N ASP A 27 -4.57 11.02 -3.06
CA ASP A 27 -4.76 11.73 -1.81
C ASP A 27 -3.46 11.74 -1.00
N ALA A 28 -2.57 12.69 -1.33
CA ALA A 28 -1.25 12.78 -0.70
C ALA A 28 -1.32 13.04 0.80
N ALA A 29 -2.33 13.74 1.28
CA ALA A 29 -2.47 14.03 2.72
C ALA A 29 -2.70 12.74 3.53
N THR A 30 -3.63 11.89 3.09
CA THR A 30 -3.89 10.61 3.75
C THR A 30 -2.69 9.68 3.64
N MET A 31 -2.07 9.59 2.44
CA MET A 31 -0.85 8.79 2.26
C MET A 31 0.25 9.25 3.22
N GLY A 32 0.47 10.55 3.33
CA GLY A 32 1.50 11.11 4.20
C GLY A 32 1.26 10.84 5.68
N ARG A 33 0.02 10.75 6.11
CA ARG A 33 -0.33 10.43 7.49
C ARG A 33 0.00 8.97 7.82
N ILE A 34 -0.19 8.07 6.88
CA ILE A 34 -0.01 6.61 7.07
C ILE A 34 1.45 6.19 6.87
N LEU A 35 2.15 6.79 5.90
CA LEU A 35 3.53 6.44 5.59
C LEU A 35 4.48 6.90 6.71
N ALA A 36 5.35 5.98 7.16
CA ALA A 36 6.43 6.33 8.08
C ALA A 36 7.45 7.23 7.37
N ASP A 37 8.17 8.07 8.13
CA ASP A 37 9.13 8.99 7.53
C ASP A 37 10.27 8.27 6.80
N ASP A 38 10.64 7.08 7.27
CA ASP A 38 11.70 6.25 6.66
C ASP A 38 11.15 5.18 5.72
N PHE A 39 9.91 5.32 5.29
CA PHE A 39 9.24 4.36 4.41
C PHE A 39 10.04 4.10 3.13
N VAL A 40 10.02 2.84 2.67
CA VAL A 40 10.59 2.42 1.39
C VAL A 40 9.61 1.50 0.67
N LEU A 41 9.41 1.75 -0.61
CA LEU A 41 8.67 0.84 -1.50
C LEU A 41 9.63 0.25 -2.52
N ILE A 42 9.65 -1.07 -2.63
CA ILE A 42 10.35 -1.77 -3.69
C ILE A 42 9.29 -2.12 -4.74
N GLY A 43 9.35 -1.46 -5.87
CA GLY A 43 8.36 -1.63 -6.93
C GLY A 43 8.56 -2.90 -7.75
N SER A 44 7.57 -3.26 -8.54
CA SER A 44 7.54 -4.50 -9.32
C SER A 44 8.68 -4.63 -10.35
N ARG A 45 9.33 -3.52 -10.67
CA ARG A 45 10.46 -3.49 -11.62
C ARG A 45 11.80 -3.30 -10.91
N GLY A 46 11.82 -3.41 -9.58
CA GLY A 46 13.03 -3.29 -8.79
C GLY A 46 13.43 -1.87 -8.42
N LYS A 47 12.67 -0.86 -8.85
CA LYS A 47 12.94 0.52 -8.47
C LYS A 47 12.51 0.78 -7.04
N VAL A 48 13.32 1.51 -6.28
CA VAL A 48 13.06 1.85 -4.88
C VAL A 48 12.51 3.27 -4.79
N PHE A 49 11.41 3.44 -4.06
CA PHE A 49 10.74 4.73 -3.85
C PHE A 49 10.74 5.07 -2.38
N THR A 50 10.95 6.35 -2.06
CA THR A 50 10.82 6.87 -0.70
C THR A 50 9.41 7.43 -0.48
N LYS A 51 9.11 7.80 0.77
CA LYS A 51 7.87 8.52 1.08
C LYS A 51 7.74 9.79 0.24
N ALA A 52 8.82 10.57 0.16
CA ALA A 52 8.82 11.81 -0.64
C ALA A 52 8.49 11.54 -2.10
N ASP A 53 9.05 10.47 -2.67
CA ASP A 53 8.77 10.08 -4.06
C ASP A 53 7.30 9.79 -4.28
N LEU A 54 6.67 9.03 -3.38
CA LEU A 54 5.27 8.64 -3.51
C LEU A 54 4.33 9.83 -3.33
N LEU A 55 4.63 10.73 -2.40
CA LEU A 55 3.82 11.94 -2.20
C LEU A 55 3.92 12.89 -3.39
N GLU A 56 5.11 13.02 -3.97
CA GLU A 56 5.31 13.82 -5.18
C GLU A 56 4.54 13.24 -6.36
N GLU A 57 4.58 11.93 -6.54
CA GLU A 57 3.81 11.26 -7.58
C GLU A 57 2.32 11.52 -7.44
N ALA A 58 1.79 11.40 -6.21
CA ALA A 58 0.37 11.67 -5.96
C ALA A 58 0.01 13.13 -6.28
N ARG A 59 0.88 14.08 -5.91
CA ARG A 59 0.64 15.50 -6.16
C ARG A 59 0.75 15.86 -7.64
N SER A 60 1.61 15.15 -8.38
CA SER A 60 1.86 15.45 -9.80
C SER A 60 0.66 15.12 -10.69
N GLY A 61 -0.16 14.14 -10.29
CA GLY A 61 -1.28 13.69 -11.10
C GLY A 61 -0.88 12.92 -12.37
N ARG A 62 0.41 12.52 -12.50
CA ARG A 62 0.87 11.77 -13.68
C ARG A 62 0.19 10.42 -13.80
N VAL A 63 -0.11 9.79 -12.65
CA VAL A 63 -0.83 8.52 -12.62
C VAL A 63 -2.28 8.81 -12.27
N VAL A 64 -3.18 8.39 -13.15
CA VAL A 64 -4.63 8.53 -12.92
C VAL A 64 -5.22 7.13 -12.89
N TYR A 65 -5.76 6.76 -11.75
CA TYR A 65 -6.35 5.43 -11.57
C TYR A 65 -7.83 5.42 -11.93
N GLU A 66 -8.24 4.49 -12.78
CA GLU A 66 -9.64 4.15 -12.93
C GLU A 66 -10.08 3.36 -11.70
N TYR A 67 -9.22 2.43 -11.27
CA TYR A 67 -9.35 1.76 -9.97
C TYR A 67 -7.98 1.21 -9.52
N GLN A 68 -7.87 1.06 -8.20
CA GLN A 68 -6.80 0.32 -7.54
C GLN A 68 -7.43 -0.38 -6.34
N THR A 69 -7.64 -1.68 -6.44
CA THR A 69 -8.31 -2.47 -5.40
C THR A 69 -7.53 -3.71 -5.09
N ASP A 70 -7.70 -4.25 -3.90
CA ASP A 70 -7.04 -5.49 -3.52
C ASP A 70 -8.06 -6.58 -3.17
N SER A 71 -7.59 -7.82 -3.26
CA SER A 71 -8.33 -9.02 -2.90
C SER A 71 -7.36 -10.01 -2.28
N GLU A 72 -7.86 -11.13 -1.75
CA GLU A 72 -7.03 -12.17 -1.15
C GLU A 72 -6.19 -11.63 0.01
N GLN A 73 -6.72 -10.66 0.77
CA GLN A 73 -5.98 -10.02 1.87
C GLN A 73 -5.76 -10.99 3.03
N ALA A 74 -4.51 -11.08 3.48
CA ALA A 74 -4.13 -11.83 4.67
C ALA A 74 -3.29 -10.93 5.57
N VAL A 75 -3.60 -10.91 6.86
CA VAL A 75 -2.94 -10.06 7.85
C VAL A 75 -2.27 -10.93 8.90
N ARG A 76 -0.98 -10.70 9.14
CA ARG A 76 -0.21 -11.39 10.19
C ARG A 76 0.36 -10.35 11.14
N VAL A 77 0.22 -10.60 12.44
CA VAL A 77 0.68 -9.65 13.47
C VAL A 77 1.58 -10.38 14.46
N TRP A 78 2.72 -9.77 14.76
CA TRP A 78 3.68 -10.23 15.77
C TRP A 78 4.02 -9.04 16.67
N GLY A 79 3.30 -8.89 17.79
CA GLY A 79 3.50 -7.75 18.69
C GLY A 79 3.21 -6.43 17.99
N ASP A 80 4.23 -5.61 17.81
CA ASP A 80 4.14 -4.29 17.20
C ASP A 80 4.50 -4.28 15.72
N THR A 81 4.57 -5.45 15.08
CA THR A 81 4.85 -5.60 13.65
C THR A 81 3.73 -6.36 12.98
N ALA A 82 3.32 -5.90 11.81
CA ALA A 82 2.29 -6.57 11.03
C ALA A 82 2.66 -6.60 9.56
N VAL A 83 2.27 -7.67 8.87
CA VAL A 83 2.46 -7.80 7.42
C VAL A 83 1.12 -8.12 6.79
N ILE A 84 0.78 -7.38 5.73
CA ILE A 84 -0.38 -7.67 4.89
C ILE A 84 0.12 -8.13 3.54
N THR A 85 -0.42 -9.26 3.07
CA THR A 85 -0.26 -9.68 1.69
C THR A 85 -1.61 -9.63 1.00
N ALA A 86 -1.63 -9.24 -0.26
CA ALA A 86 -2.86 -9.18 -1.04
C ALA A 86 -2.56 -9.18 -2.54
N LEU A 87 -3.58 -9.43 -3.34
CA LEU A 87 -3.51 -9.35 -4.79
C LEU A 87 -4.12 -8.01 -5.20
N LEU A 88 -3.29 -7.14 -5.74
CA LEU A 88 -3.68 -5.82 -6.22
C LEU A 88 -4.15 -5.90 -7.67
N SER A 89 -5.26 -5.24 -7.99
CA SER A 89 -5.71 -5.02 -9.36
C SER A 89 -5.72 -3.53 -9.61
N ALA A 90 -5.05 -3.08 -10.67
CA ALA A 90 -4.95 -1.66 -10.98
C ALA A 90 -5.18 -1.42 -12.47
N LYS A 91 -5.87 -0.34 -12.77
CA LYS A 91 -6.13 0.11 -14.14
C LYS A 91 -6.16 1.63 -14.16
N GLY A 92 -5.56 2.21 -15.19
CA GLY A 92 -5.51 3.66 -15.32
C GLY A 92 -4.56 4.08 -16.42
N THR A 93 -3.99 5.28 -16.27
CA THR A 93 -2.99 5.82 -17.19
C THR A 93 -1.82 6.41 -16.40
N GLU A 94 -0.63 6.32 -16.98
CA GLU A 94 0.56 6.99 -16.46
C GLU A 94 1.13 7.85 -17.58
N ASP A 95 1.15 9.16 -17.40
CA ASP A 95 1.54 10.12 -18.45
C ASP A 95 0.75 9.89 -19.75
N GLY A 96 -0.54 9.53 -19.61
CA GLY A 96 -1.42 9.26 -20.73
C GLY A 96 -1.34 7.84 -21.29
N GLU A 97 -0.35 7.04 -20.89
CA GLU A 97 -0.22 5.67 -21.37
C GLU A 97 -1.04 4.71 -20.50
N PRO A 98 -1.91 3.87 -21.11
CA PRO A 98 -2.77 2.99 -20.33
C PRO A 98 -1.98 1.85 -19.67
N PHE A 99 -2.43 1.47 -18.48
CA PHE A 99 -1.94 0.26 -17.81
C PHE A 99 -3.12 -0.53 -17.25
N HIS A 100 -2.93 -1.85 -17.14
CA HIS A 100 -3.94 -2.74 -16.57
C HIS A 100 -3.21 -4.01 -16.14
N TYR A 101 -3.08 -4.23 -14.82
CA TYR A 101 -2.31 -5.38 -14.32
C TYR A 101 -2.82 -5.83 -12.95
N LYS A 102 -2.35 -7.01 -12.56
CA LYS A 102 -2.45 -7.52 -11.18
C LYS A 102 -1.04 -7.78 -10.67
N LEU A 103 -0.87 -7.72 -9.37
CA LEU A 103 0.37 -8.13 -8.72
C LEU A 103 0.12 -8.51 -7.27
N TRP A 104 0.94 -9.40 -6.74
CA TRP A 104 0.99 -9.65 -5.30
C TRP A 104 1.86 -8.61 -4.65
N PHE A 105 1.47 -8.16 -3.47
CA PHE A 105 2.29 -7.25 -2.66
C PHE A 105 2.35 -7.71 -1.22
N SER A 106 3.38 -7.24 -0.51
CA SER A 106 3.47 -7.36 0.93
C SER A 106 3.74 -5.99 1.52
N ASP A 107 2.92 -5.59 2.49
CA ASP A 107 3.01 -4.31 3.17
C ASP A 107 3.32 -4.57 4.64
N THR A 108 4.39 -3.95 5.14
CA THR A 108 4.82 -4.09 6.54
C THR A 108 4.46 -2.82 7.31
N TYR A 109 3.83 -3.00 8.45
CA TYR A 109 3.43 -1.94 9.38
C TYR A 109 4.13 -2.16 10.72
N VAL A 110 4.50 -1.08 11.38
CA VAL A 110 5.07 -1.12 12.74
C VAL A 110 4.28 -0.16 13.61
N ARG A 111 3.92 -0.61 14.81
CA ARG A 111 3.25 0.24 15.79
C ARG A 111 4.29 0.98 16.60
N THR A 112 4.28 2.31 16.51
CA THR A 112 5.18 3.20 17.22
C THR A 112 4.33 4.24 17.96
N HIS A 113 4.55 4.39 19.26
CA HIS A 113 3.78 5.35 20.09
C HIS A 113 2.26 5.13 19.94
N GLY A 114 1.84 3.86 19.90
CA GLY A 114 0.42 3.51 19.82
C GLY A 114 -0.20 3.63 18.44
N GLU A 115 0.58 4.01 17.42
CA GLU A 115 0.09 4.17 16.05
C GLU A 115 0.76 3.21 15.09
N TRP A 116 -0.02 2.58 14.23
CA TRP A 116 0.50 1.77 13.13
C TRP A 116 0.92 2.67 11.98
N LYS A 117 2.17 2.49 11.51
CA LYS A 117 2.71 3.21 10.37
C LYS A 117 3.20 2.22 9.32
N TYR A 118 3.01 2.58 8.06
CA TYR A 118 3.45 1.79 6.92
C TYR A 118 4.94 2.06 6.69
N VAL A 119 5.78 1.02 6.87
CA VAL A 119 7.24 1.20 6.87
C VAL A 119 7.93 0.60 5.64
N LEU A 120 7.35 -0.43 5.04
CA LEU A 120 7.96 -1.11 3.89
C LEU A 120 6.87 -1.73 3.03
N GLY A 121 6.93 -1.43 1.74
CA GLY A 121 6.10 -2.11 0.76
C GLY A 121 6.98 -2.84 -0.25
N GLN A 122 6.51 -3.99 -0.73
CA GLN A 122 7.20 -4.72 -1.77
C GLN A 122 6.17 -5.31 -2.74
N ALA A 123 6.37 -5.06 -4.02
CA ALA A 123 5.51 -5.56 -5.08
C ALA A 123 6.23 -6.66 -5.85
N ALA A 124 5.53 -7.77 -6.09
CA ALA A 124 6.02 -8.81 -6.98
C ALA A 124 5.83 -8.39 -8.44
N GLY A 125 6.31 -9.20 -9.37
CA GLY A 125 6.18 -8.92 -10.79
C GLY A 125 4.72 -8.83 -11.24
N ARG A 126 4.45 -7.99 -12.22
CA ARG A 126 3.10 -7.79 -12.75
C ARG A 126 2.59 -9.03 -13.48
N LEU A 127 1.32 -9.33 -13.23
CA LEU A 127 0.59 -10.41 -13.89
C LEU A 127 -0.42 -9.79 -14.84
N ALA A 128 -0.79 -10.55 -15.89
CA ALA A 128 -1.82 -10.11 -16.82
C ALA A 128 -3.17 -10.03 -16.08
N PRO A 129 -4.04 -9.06 -16.42
CA PRO A 129 -5.40 -9.02 -15.88
C PRO A 129 -6.21 -10.17 -16.45
N GLU A 130 -7.21 -10.62 -15.68
CA GLU A 130 -8.15 -11.63 -16.13
C GLU A 130 -9.31 -11.01 -16.88
#